data_62bec347eb37fe3d5644705073cf6bce
#
_entry.id   62bec347eb37fe3d5644705073cf6bce
#
_cell.length_a   1.000
_cell.length_b   1.000
_cell.length_c   1.000
_cell.angle_alpha   90.00
_cell.angle_beta   90.00
_cell.angle_gamma   90.00
#
_symmetry.space_group_name_H-M   'P 1'
#
loop_
_entity.id
_entity.type
_entity.pdbx_description
1 polymer ?
#
loop_
_entity_poly.entity_id
_entity_poly.type
_entity_poly.pdbx_seq_one_letter_code
_entity_poly.pdbx_strand_id
1 'polypeptide(L)'
;MLRRLFQMVCTLTAIALLPACAHSVKLPLVPLALPSLAAAPPPSRDDSIKKLQSATPCCKAWTELPFKNALPEKPKDYVFDTTSPVADIGGQRTHFLTFVLPAFDKPYRVLFKAEPSARHLQSSYLFAPTVTVLDAQFEPLRSEDVKLCEYIGWRPALSGAFGSFSVDDGHAKYLVVTTSDAQLKASTYWEQSPAGFSSDVLSPPASSGNFSIPHGPDGPLSVGLLTGGYESAVDNAICAKPKSGAGLLPQLRRSVNNTFR
;
A
#
# COMPACT_ATOMS: atom_id res chain seq x y z
N MET A 1 69.59 14.82 1.42
CA MET A 1 69.88 15.27 0.02
C MET A 1 68.58 15.90 -0.51
N LEU A 2 68.53 17.16 -0.40
CA LEU A 2 68.93 18.24 -1.27
C LEU A 2 67.95 18.55 -2.37
N ARG A 3 67.22 19.66 -2.15
CA ARG A 3 66.91 20.76 -3.11
C ARG A 3 65.92 20.44 -4.25
N ARG A 4 64.88 21.23 -4.44
CA ARG A 4 64.78 22.68 -4.77
C ARG A 4 63.31 23.03 -4.61
N LEU A 5 62.77 23.91 -3.87
CA LEU A 5 62.87 25.38 -3.80
C LEU A 5 62.84 26.10 -5.16
N PHE A 6 61.92 27.03 -5.26
CA PHE A 6 61.68 28.10 -6.23
C PHE A 6 60.87 27.71 -7.46
N GLN A 7 59.75 28.35 -7.73
CA GLN A 7 59.59 29.79 -8.01
C GLN A 7 58.14 30.26 -7.84
N MET A 8 57.97 31.25 -6.99
CA MET A 8 56.89 32.22 -7.08
C MET A 8 57.07 33.04 -8.36
N VAL A 9 56.03 33.14 -9.16
CA VAL A 9 55.91 34.25 -10.10
C VAL A 9 54.51 34.84 -9.95
N CYS A 10 54.47 35.99 -9.30
CA CYS A 10 53.40 36.96 -9.38
C CYS A 10 53.25 37.42 -10.81
N THR A 11 52.05 37.25 -11.39
CA THR A 11 51.61 38.06 -12.51
C THR A 11 50.31 38.76 -12.12
N LEU A 12 50.44 39.98 -11.67
CA LEU A 12 49.39 40.98 -11.70
C LEU A 12 49.04 41.26 -13.17
N THR A 13 47.82 40.98 -13.56
CA THR A 13 47.27 41.51 -14.81
C THR A 13 45.88 42.11 -14.57
N ALA A 14 45.93 43.41 -14.57
CA ALA A 14 44.89 44.37 -15.01
C ALA A 14 43.42 43.96 -14.99
N ILE A 15 42.71 44.53 -14.03
CA ILE A 15 41.25 44.62 -14.01
C ILE A 15 40.85 45.62 -15.09
N ALA A 16 40.38 45.13 -16.21
CA ALA A 16 39.66 45.96 -17.21
C ALA A 16 38.23 46.14 -16.75
N LEU A 17 37.90 47.30 -16.25
CA LEU A 17 36.55 47.78 -16.00
C LEU A 17 35.84 47.94 -17.34
N LEU A 18 34.99 46.98 -17.70
CA LEU A 18 34.03 47.14 -18.75
C LEU A 18 32.73 47.67 -18.14
N PRO A 19 32.20 48.82 -18.61
CA PRO A 19 30.89 49.26 -18.21
C PRO A 19 29.84 48.36 -18.86
N ALA A 20 29.26 47.50 -18.05
CA ALA A 20 28.07 46.73 -18.45
C ALA A 20 26.90 47.69 -18.61
N CYS A 21 26.58 48.08 -19.85
CA CYS A 21 25.29 48.63 -20.18
C CYS A 21 24.20 47.60 -19.84
N ALA A 22 23.58 47.79 -18.71
CA ALA A 22 22.38 47.04 -18.32
C ALA A 22 21.21 47.45 -19.24
N HIS A 23 21.11 46.83 -20.40
CA HIS A 23 19.89 46.84 -21.18
C HIS A 23 18.93 45.89 -20.50
N SER A 24 18.00 46.41 -19.73
CA SER A 24 16.86 45.65 -19.22
C SER A 24 15.98 45.24 -20.40
N VAL A 25 16.25 44.06 -20.95
CA VAL A 25 15.35 43.42 -21.88
C VAL A 25 14.11 43.00 -21.08
N LYS A 26 13.04 43.79 -21.16
CA LYS A 26 11.72 43.38 -20.72
C LYS A 26 11.24 42.28 -21.66
N LEU A 27 11.59 41.06 -21.34
CA LEU A 27 10.94 39.87 -21.95
C LEU A 27 9.46 39.94 -21.58
N PRO A 28 8.54 39.93 -22.55
CA PRO A 28 7.14 39.78 -22.24
C PRO A 28 7.01 38.42 -21.50
N LEU A 29 6.61 38.46 -20.23
CA LEU A 29 6.16 37.29 -19.50
C LEU A 29 4.91 36.79 -20.23
N VAL A 30 5.10 35.97 -21.26
CA VAL A 30 4.04 35.10 -21.74
C VAL A 30 3.79 34.13 -20.59
N PRO A 31 2.61 34.13 -19.97
CA PRO A 31 2.29 33.10 -19.00
C PRO A 31 2.36 31.79 -19.76
N LEU A 32 3.43 31.01 -19.54
CA LEU A 32 3.47 29.62 -19.88
C LEU A 32 2.34 29.00 -19.03
N ALA A 33 1.15 28.89 -19.62
CA ALA A 33 0.12 28.02 -19.12
C ALA A 33 0.69 26.61 -19.28
N LEU A 34 1.49 26.17 -18.30
CA LEU A 34 1.82 24.77 -18.15
C LEU A 34 0.48 24.04 -18.10
N PRO A 35 0.19 23.13 -19.03
CA PRO A 35 -0.99 22.31 -18.89
C PRO A 35 -0.89 21.69 -17.51
N SER A 36 -1.86 21.99 -16.68
CA SER A 36 -1.97 21.38 -15.37
C SER A 36 -2.06 19.88 -15.60
N LEU A 37 -0.94 19.18 -15.42
CA LEU A 37 -0.90 17.72 -15.29
C LEU A 37 -1.43 17.36 -13.88
N ALA A 38 -2.48 18.01 -13.44
CA ALA A 38 -3.23 17.58 -12.29
C ALA A 38 -3.82 16.22 -12.68
N ALA A 39 -3.18 15.17 -12.23
CA ALA A 39 -3.76 13.83 -12.30
C ALA A 39 -5.20 13.94 -11.75
N ALA A 40 -6.16 13.38 -12.48
CA ALA A 40 -7.54 13.38 -12.01
C ALA A 40 -7.57 12.88 -10.57
N PRO A 41 -8.34 13.49 -9.69
CA PRO A 41 -8.45 13.02 -8.33
C PRO A 41 -8.88 11.54 -8.36
N PRO A 42 -8.35 10.70 -7.45
CA PRO A 42 -8.76 9.30 -7.38
C PRO A 42 -10.28 9.24 -7.21
N PRO A 43 -10.94 8.21 -7.77
CA PRO A 43 -12.38 8.05 -7.65
C PRO A 43 -12.77 7.97 -6.17
N SER A 44 -13.93 8.52 -5.84
CA SER A 44 -14.46 8.34 -4.49
C SER A 44 -14.83 6.87 -4.27
N ARG A 45 -14.86 6.44 -3.01
CA ARG A 45 -15.30 5.08 -2.63
C ARG A 45 -16.67 4.74 -3.21
N ASP A 46 -17.63 5.68 -3.13
CA ASP A 46 -18.99 5.45 -3.60
C ASP A 46 -19.07 5.34 -5.13
N ASP A 47 -18.24 6.08 -5.85
CA ASP A 47 -18.14 5.94 -7.30
C ASP A 47 -17.53 4.59 -7.70
N SER A 48 -16.52 4.11 -6.96
CA SER A 48 -15.95 2.79 -7.16
C SER A 48 -16.97 1.68 -6.91
N ILE A 49 -17.77 1.79 -5.84
CA ILE A 49 -18.86 0.83 -5.57
C ILE A 49 -19.90 0.83 -6.69
N LYS A 50 -20.35 2.01 -7.15
CA LYS A 50 -21.30 2.12 -8.28
C LYS A 50 -20.75 1.51 -9.56
N LYS A 51 -19.49 1.75 -9.86
CA LYS A 51 -18.83 1.17 -11.04
C LYS A 51 -18.75 -0.35 -10.95
N LEU A 52 -18.34 -0.88 -9.79
CA LEU A 52 -18.34 -2.33 -9.56
C LEU A 52 -19.74 -2.94 -9.76
N GLN A 53 -20.78 -2.32 -9.22
CA GLN A 53 -22.17 -2.78 -9.34
C GLN A 53 -22.68 -2.75 -10.79
N SER A 54 -22.20 -1.81 -11.60
CA SER A 54 -22.58 -1.69 -13.02
C SER A 54 -21.72 -2.51 -13.96
N ALA A 55 -20.57 -3.04 -13.49
CA ALA A 55 -19.66 -3.81 -14.31
C ALA A 55 -20.25 -5.15 -14.74
N THR A 56 -19.93 -5.57 -15.96
CA THR A 56 -20.33 -6.89 -16.46
C THR A 56 -19.39 -7.95 -15.87
N PRO A 57 -19.90 -8.93 -15.11
CA PRO A 57 -19.05 -9.97 -14.56
C PRO A 57 -18.57 -10.94 -15.66
N CYS A 58 -17.30 -11.36 -15.59
CA CYS A 58 -16.77 -12.40 -16.46
C CYS A 58 -17.24 -13.79 -16.07
N CYS A 59 -17.49 -13.97 -14.80
CA CYS A 59 -17.50 -15.28 -14.16
C CYS A 59 -18.59 -15.30 -13.08
N LYS A 60 -19.34 -16.42 -13.01
CA LYS A 60 -20.45 -16.62 -12.05
C LYS A 60 -20.26 -17.84 -11.15
N ALA A 61 -19.23 -18.64 -11.42
CA ALA A 61 -18.86 -19.82 -10.65
C ALA A 61 -17.36 -19.85 -10.38
N TRP A 62 -16.95 -20.53 -9.31
CA TRP A 62 -15.54 -20.71 -8.96
C TRP A 62 -14.73 -21.36 -10.08
N THR A 63 -15.33 -22.30 -10.81
CA THR A 63 -14.74 -23.03 -11.94
C THR A 63 -14.43 -22.15 -13.16
N GLU A 64 -15.07 -20.98 -13.26
CA GLU A 64 -14.87 -20.06 -14.39
C GLU A 64 -13.70 -19.08 -14.11
N LEU A 65 -13.22 -19.02 -12.87
CA LEU A 65 -12.14 -18.14 -12.49
C LEU A 65 -10.79 -18.60 -13.08
N PRO A 66 -9.92 -17.68 -13.54
CA PRO A 66 -8.65 -18.03 -14.17
C PRO A 66 -7.54 -18.29 -13.14
N PHE A 67 -7.29 -19.54 -12.76
CA PHE A 67 -6.20 -19.92 -11.86
C PHE A 67 -4.88 -20.13 -12.60
N LYS A 68 -4.27 -19.04 -13.07
CA LYS A 68 -3.04 -19.06 -13.88
C LYS A 68 -1.77 -18.75 -13.09
N ASN A 69 -1.90 -18.06 -11.97
CA ASN A 69 -0.77 -17.57 -11.20
C ASN A 69 -0.55 -18.42 -9.96
N ALA A 70 0.70 -18.79 -9.69
CA ALA A 70 1.06 -19.35 -8.40
C ALA A 70 1.03 -18.26 -7.32
N LEU A 71 0.73 -18.64 -6.08
CA LEU A 71 0.86 -17.72 -4.94
C LEU A 71 2.32 -17.29 -4.81
N PRO A 72 2.62 -15.97 -4.79
CA PRO A 72 4.00 -15.51 -4.71
C PRO A 72 4.67 -15.90 -3.39
N GLU A 73 5.92 -16.38 -3.47
CA GLU A 73 6.74 -16.65 -2.27
C GLU A 73 7.09 -15.36 -1.51
N LYS A 74 7.28 -14.27 -2.23
CA LYS A 74 7.48 -12.92 -1.66
C LYS A 74 6.28 -12.08 -2.01
N PRO A 75 5.81 -11.20 -1.10
CA PRO A 75 4.68 -10.32 -1.37
C PRO A 75 4.90 -9.54 -2.66
N LYS A 76 3.89 -9.59 -3.53
CA LYS A 76 3.82 -8.89 -4.81
C LYS A 76 2.64 -7.93 -4.79
N ASP A 77 2.84 -6.75 -5.36
CA ASP A 77 1.83 -5.70 -5.42
C ASP A 77 0.88 -5.94 -6.58
N TYR A 78 -0.40 -5.78 -6.30
CA TYR A 78 -1.52 -5.79 -7.23
C TYR A 78 -2.33 -4.52 -7.02
N VAL A 79 -3.02 -4.08 -8.05
CA VAL A 79 -3.93 -2.94 -7.96
C VAL A 79 -5.28 -3.39 -8.50
N PHE A 80 -6.29 -3.31 -7.68
CA PHE A 80 -7.66 -3.38 -8.15
C PHE A 80 -8.09 -1.98 -8.59
N ASP A 81 -8.64 -1.88 -9.77
CA ASP A 81 -9.18 -0.66 -10.35
C ASP A 81 -10.41 -0.96 -11.22
N THR A 82 -10.93 0.05 -11.88
CA THR A 82 -12.12 -0.08 -12.72
C THR A 82 -11.93 -0.96 -13.96
N THR A 83 -10.69 -1.35 -14.28
CA THR A 83 -10.36 -2.26 -15.39
C THR A 83 -10.14 -3.69 -14.92
N SER A 84 -10.06 -3.89 -13.61
CA SER A 84 -9.88 -5.21 -13.02
C SER A 84 -11.09 -6.10 -13.27
N PRO A 85 -10.88 -7.41 -13.49
CA PRO A 85 -11.98 -8.33 -13.77
C PRO A 85 -12.96 -8.39 -12.60
N VAL A 86 -14.23 -8.58 -12.92
CA VAL A 86 -15.33 -8.68 -11.95
C VAL A 86 -15.94 -10.06 -12.02
N ALA A 87 -16.15 -10.70 -10.90
CA ALA A 87 -16.95 -11.91 -10.76
C ALA A 87 -18.27 -11.60 -10.04
N ASP A 88 -19.27 -12.42 -10.26
CA ASP A 88 -20.56 -12.42 -9.55
C ASP A 88 -20.77 -13.81 -8.95
N ILE A 89 -20.22 -14.01 -7.75
CA ILE A 89 -20.29 -15.29 -7.07
C ILE A 89 -21.34 -15.24 -5.97
N GLY A 90 -22.36 -16.08 -6.10
CA GLY A 90 -23.47 -16.09 -5.14
C GLY A 90 -24.29 -14.80 -5.10
N GLY A 91 -24.32 -14.04 -6.19
CA GLY A 91 -25.02 -12.75 -6.27
C GLY A 91 -24.21 -11.56 -5.77
N GLN A 92 -22.96 -11.77 -5.39
CA GLN A 92 -22.06 -10.71 -4.95
C GLN A 92 -21.04 -10.37 -6.04
N ARG A 93 -21.10 -9.13 -6.53
CA ARG A 93 -20.12 -8.61 -7.48
C ARG A 93 -18.89 -8.12 -6.76
N THR A 94 -17.72 -8.60 -7.22
CA THR A 94 -16.43 -8.26 -6.62
C THR A 94 -15.32 -8.32 -7.66
N HIS A 95 -14.31 -7.49 -7.50
CA HIS A 95 -13.02 -7.74 -8.14
C HIS A 95 -12.37 -8.95 -7.49
N PHE A 96 -11.49 -9.64 -8.23
CA PHE A 96 -10.84 -10.83 -7.71
C PHE A 96 -9.40 -10.99 -8.16
N LEU A 97 -8.61 -11.69 -7.34
CA LEU A 97 -7.33 -12.31 -7.70
C LEU A 97 -7.41 -13.79 -7.39
N THR A 98 -6.75 -14.60 -8.21
CA THR A 98 -6.73 -16.04 -8.07
C THR A 98 -5.31 -16.57 -8.06
N PHE A 99 -5.06 -17.55 -7.20
CA PHE A 99 -3.76 -18.19 -7.09
C PHE A 99 -3.90 -19.69 -6.98
N VAL A 100 -2.94 -20.41 -7.60
CA VAL A 100 -2.67 -21.80 -7.27
C VAL A 100 -1.80 -21.82 -6.03
N LEU A 101 -2.23 -22.52 -5.00
CA LEU A 101 -1.49 -22.66 -3.76
C LEU A 101 -0.29 -23.60 -3.94
N PRO A 102 0.82 -23.39 -3.21
CA PRO A 102 1.92 -24.35 -3.20
C PRO A 102 1.46 -25.70 -2.65
N ALA A 103 2.21 -26.76 -2.95
CA ALA A 103 1.95 -28.07 -2.37
C ALA A 103 1.98 -27.97 -0.83
N PHE A 104 0.93 -28.53 -0.21
CA PHE A 104 0.82 -28.49 1.24
C PHE A 104 1.71 -29.56 1.87
N ASP A 105 2.70 -29.17 2.63
CA ASP A 105 3.54 -30.02 3.47
C ASP A 105 3.37 -29.71 4.96
N LYS A 106 3.04 -28.49 5.30
CA LYS A 106 2.78 -27.96 6.64
C LYS A 106 1.94 -26.68 6.56
N PRO A 107 1.24 -26.31 7.64
CA PRO A 107 0.52 -25.05 7.70
C PRO A 107 1.42 -23.85 7.41
N TYR A 108 0.90 -22.89 6.63
CA TYR A 108 1.57 -21.65 6.30
C TYR A 108 0.58 -20.47 6.30
N ARG A 109 1.12 -19.26 6.35
CA ARG A 109 0.32 -18.04 6.35
C ARG A 109 0.51 -17.27 5.05
N VAL A 110 -0.60 -16.74 4.53
CA VAL A 110 -0.61 -15.80 3.41
C VAL A 110 -0.72 -14.40 3.96
N LEU A 111 0.16 -13.52 3.51
CA LEU A 111 0.18 -12.11 3.85
C LEU A 111 -0.73 -11.33 2.94
N PHE A 112 -1.44 -10.37 3.53
CA PHE A 112 -2.15 -9.29 2.85
C PHE A 112 -1.69 -7.96 3.42
N LYS A 113 -1.28 -7.04 2.54
CA LYS A 113 -0.97 -5.67 2.90
C LYS A 113 -1.77 -4.75 2.00
N ALA A 114 -2.65 -3.94 2.57
CA ALA A 114 -3.39 -2.92 1.85
C ALA A 114 -2.81 -1.53 2.13
N GLU A 115 -2.88 -0.67 1.13
CA GLU A 115 -2.48 0.73 1.26
C GLU A 115 -3.69 1.65 1.00
N PRO A 116 -3.73 2.83 1.64
CA PRO A 116 -4.78 3.81 1.37
C PRO A 116 -4.85 4.18 -0.11
N SER A 117 -6.07 4.26 -0.65
CA SER A 117 -6.32 4.57 -2.08
C SER A 117 -5.90 5.99 -2.48
N ALA A 118 -5.73 6.90 -1.52
CA ALA A 118 -5.33 8.28 -1.76
C ALA A 118 -4.31 8.75 -0.71
N ARG A 119 -3.59 9.84 -1.04
CA ARG A 119 -2.61 10.45 -0.13
C ARG A 119 -3.23 11.03 1.14
N HIS A 120 -4.47 11.53 1.05
CA HIS A 120 -5.20 12.10 2.18
C HIS A 120 -6.07 11.04 2.83
N LEU A 121 -5.74 10.64 4.05
CA LEU A 121 -6.43 9.58 4.78
C LEU A 121 -7.94 9.83 4.94
N GLN A 122 -8.37 11.08 5.08
CA GLN A 122 -9.78 11.44 5.22
C GLN A 122 -10.62 11.16 3.96
N SER A 123 -10.00 11.13 2.78
CA SER A 123 -10.65 10.78 1.52
C SER A 123 -10.27 9.41 0.99
N SER A 124 -9.51 8.66 1.78
CA SER A 124 -9.02 7.34 1.42
C SER A 124 -9.95 6.23 1.86
N TYR A 125 -9.84 5.11 1.20
CA TYR A 125 -10.39 3.82 1.61
C TYR A 125 -9.34 2.73 1.36
N LEU A 126 -9.55 1.53 1.91
CA LEU A 126 -8.68 0.38 1.77
C LEU A 126 -9.42 -0.74 1.06
N PHE A 127 -8.76 -1.42 0.13
CA PHE A 127 -9.24 -2.73 -0.29
C PHE A 127 -9.02 -3.73 0.84
N ALA A 128 -10.10 -4.25 1.41
CA ALA A 128 -10.02 -5.24 2.48
C ALA A 128 -10.42 -6.62 1.96
N PRO A 129 -9.49 -7.60 1.97
CA PRO A 129 -9.73 -8.87 1.34
C PRO A 129 -10.62 -9.80 2.16
N THR A 130 -11.50 -10.49 1.44
CA THR A 130 -12.11 -11.75 1.84
C THR A 130 -11.40 -12.85 1.08
N VAL A 131 -10.97 -13.87 1.78
CA VAL A 131 -10.20 -14.99 1.21
C VAL A 131 -11.04 -16.24 1.22
N THR A 132 -11.18 -16.86 0.05
CA THR A 132 -11.81 -18.18 -0.10
C THR A 132 -10.78 -19.18 -0.59
N VAL A 133 -10.66 -20.29 0.13
CA VAL A 133 -9.83 -21.43 -0.26
C VAL A 133 -10.71 -22.49 -0.89
N LEU A 134 -10.28 -23.00 -2.04
CA LEU A 134 -10.97 -24.05 -2.77
C LEU A 134 -10.11 -25.31 -2.85
N ASP A 135 -10.77 -26.44 -2.95
CA ASP A 135 -10.13 -27.74 -3.24
C ASP A 135 -9.83 -27.92 -4.74
N ALA A 136 -9.39 -29.14 -5.13
CA ALA A 136 -9.10 -29.49 -6.52
C ALA A 136 -10.35 -29.54 -7.42
N GLN A 137 -11.55 -29.66 -6.86
CA GLN A 137 -12.84 -29.65 -7.54
C GLN A 137 -13.48 -28.27 -7.58
N PHE A 138 -12.77 -27.24 -7.11
CA PHE A 138 -13.23 -25.85 -6.96
C PHE A 138 -14.38 -25.69 -5.94
N GLU A 139 -14.53 -26.62 -5.00
CA GLU A 139 -15.47 -26.49 -3.90
C GLU A 139 -14.84 -25.65 -2.78
N PRO A 140 -15.60 -24.70 -2.19
CA PRO A 140 -15.10 -23.85 -1.13
C PRO A 140 -14.90 -24.63 0.17
N LEU A 141 -13.67 -24.71 0.65
CA LEU A 141 -13.30 -25.30 1.94
C LEU A 141 -13.52 -24.31 3.09
N ARG A 142 -13.11 -23.06 2.88
CA ARG A 142 -13.22 -22.00 3.88
C ARG A 142 -13.26 -20.64 3.21
N SER A 143 -14.08 -19.73 3.75
CA SER A 143 -14.10 -18.32 3.37
C SER A 143 -14.04 -17.46 4.63
N GLU A 144 -13.17 -16.42 4.63
CA GLU A 144 -12.93 -15.60 5.81
C GLU A 144 -12.56 -14.17 5.40
N ASP A 145 -13.11 -13.20 6.13
CA ASP A 145 -12.74 -11.80 6.02
C ASP A 145 -11.40 -11.56 6.74
N VAL A 146 -10.39 -11.12 6.00
CA VAL A 146 -9.08 -10.81 6.59
C VAL A 146 -9.16 -9.54 7.40
N LYS A 147 -8.85 -9.62 8.67
CA LYS A 147 -8.77 -8.45 9.53
C LYS A 147 -7.48 -7.69 9.22
N LEU A 148 -7.64 -6.46 8.74
CA LEU A 148 -6.54 -5.54 8.47
C LEU A 148 -6.28 -4.65 9.68
N CYS A 149 -5.02 -4.52 10.07
CA CYS A 149 -4.57 -3.71 11.20
C CYS A 149 -3.38 -2.85 10.77
N GLU A 150 -3.32 -1.61 11.25
CA GLU A 150 -2.25 -0.69 10.91
C GLU A 150 -0.91 -1.13 11.50
N TYR A 151 0.12 -1.08 10.70
CA TYR A 151 1.50 -1.15 11.15
C TYR A 151 2.33 -0.06 10.48
N ILE A 152 3.09 0.67 11.29
CA ILE A 152 4.03 1.70 10.84
C ILE A 152 5.44 1.19 11.11
N GLY A 153 6.12 0.81 10.04
CA GLY A 153 7.51 0.36 10.08
C GLY A 153 8.49 1.48 9.73
N TRP A 154 9.77 1.21 9.95
CA TRP A 154 10.86 2.13 9.60
C TRP A 154 11.06 2.29 8.07
N ARG A 155 10.51 1.38 7.28
CA ARG A 155 10.57 1.40 5.82
C ARG A 155 9.17 1.56 5.27
N PRO A 156 8.95 2.36 4.22
CA PRO A 156 7.64 2.48 3.58
C PRO A 156 7.03 1.12 3.17
N ALA A 157 7.85 0.20 2.67
CA ALA A 157 7.41 -1.15 2.33
C ALA A 157 6.83 -1.95 3.52
N LEU A 158 7.20 -1.58 4.75
CA LEU A 158 6.70 -2.17 5.99
C LEU A 158 5.66 -1.28 6.69
N SER A 159 5.03 -0.36 5.99
CA SER A 159 3.94 0.48 6.52
C SER A 159 2.68 0.25 5.71
N GLY A 160 1.53 0.17 6.38
CA GLY A 160 0.24 -0.11 5.74
C GLY A 160 -0.73 -0.82 6.66
N ALA A 161 -1.81 -1.33 6.11
CA ALA A 161 -2.75 -2.20 6.81
C ALA A 161 -2.40 -3.67 6.52
N PHE A 162 -2.01 -4.40 7.55
CA PHE A 162 -1.53 -5.78 7.45
C PHE A 162 -2.56 -6.76 8.01
N GLY A 163 -2.69 -7.89 7.34
CA GLY A 163 -3.45 -9.03 7.81
C GLY A 163 -2.84 -10.32 7.29
N SER A 164 -3.28 -11.44 7.81
CA SER A 164 -2.86 -12.75 7.30
C SER A 164 -3.98 -13.76 7.39
N PHE A 165 -3.89 -14.75 6.53
CA PHE A 165 -4.78 -15.90 6.47
C PHE A 165 -3.95 -17.18 6.58
N SER A 166 -4.38 -18.13 7.41
CA SER A 166 -3.69 -19.41 7.59
C SER A 166 -4.28 -20.45 6.64
N VAL A 167 -3.42 -21.12 5.90
CA VAL A 167 -3.73 -22.32 5.13
C VAL A 167 -3.27 -23.53 5.95
N ASP A 168 -4.22 -24.26 6.48
CA ASP A 168 -4.04 -25.39 7.41
C ASP A 168 -4.70 -26.70 6.94
N ASP A 169 -5.35 -26.66 5.77
CA ASP A 169 -6.00 -27.81 5.15
C ASP A 169 -5.18 -28.35 3.97
N GLY A 170 -4.82 -29.62 4.02
CA GLY A 170 -4.06 -30.30 2.97
C GLY A 170 -4.82 -30.48 1.64
N HIS A 171 -6.14 -30.31 1.63
CA HIS A 171 -6.95 -30.32 0.40
C HIS A 171 -6.98 -28.96 -0.30
N ALA A 172 -6.47 -27.89 0.33
CA ALA A 172 -6.41 -26.56 -0.23
C ALA A 172 -5.58 -26.53 -1.52
N LYS A 173 -6.19 -26.14 -2.63
CA LYS A 173 -5.55 -26.10 -3.94
C LYS A 173 -5.49 -24.72 -4.54
N TYR A 174 -6.54 -23.94 -4.32
CA TYR A 174 -6.68 -22.61 -4.90
C TYR A 174 -7.03 -21.59 -3.83
N LEU A 175 -6.62 -20.35 -4.05
CA LEU A 175 -6.93 -19.20 -3.23
C LEU A 175 -7.59 -18.15 -4.11
N VAL A 176 -8.74 -17.66 -3.67
CA VAL A 176 -9.44 -16.53 -4.29
C VAL A 176 -9.48 -15.39 -3.30
N VAL A 177 -9.06 -14.22 -3.77
CA VAL A 177 -9.09 -12.97 -3.01
C VAL A 177 -10.16 -12.07 -3.60
N THR A 178 -11.14 -11.70 -2.80
CA THR A 178 -12.26 -10.84 -3.15
C THR A 178 -12.47 -9.80 -2.06
N THR A 179 -13.60 -9.06 -2.08
CA THR A 179 -14.08 -8.31 -0.92
C THR A 179 -15.56 -8.62 -0.70
N SER A 180 -15.97 -8.85 0.54
CA SER A 180 -17.34 -9.16 0.92
C SER A 180 -18.15 -7.89 1.20
N ASP A 181 -19.48 -8.02 1.23
CA ASP A 181 -20.37 -6.95 1.69
C ASP A 181 -20.12 -6.58 3.15
N ALA A 182 -19.68 -7.53 3.98
CA ALA A 182 -19.31 -7.28 5.36
C ALA A 182 -18.03 -6.42 5.42
N GLN A 183 -17.04 -6.75 4.62
CA GLN A 183 -15.82 -5.93 4.47
C GLN A 183 -16.16 -4.51 3.98
N LEU A 184 -17.00 -4.37 2.96
CA LEU A 184 -17.39 -3.06 2.43
C LEU A 184 -18.11 -2.17 3.47
N LYS A 185 -18.72 -2.74 4.50
CA LYS A 185 -19.37 -2.02 5.62
C LYS A 185 -18.42 -1.77 6.79
N ALA A 186 -17.26 -2.38 6.78
CA ALA A 186 -16.26 -2.27 7.84
C ALA A 186 -15.25 -1.14 7.59
N SER A 187 -14.35 -0.98 8.53
CA SER A 187 -13.25 -0.03 8.45
C SER A 187 -12.05 -0.53 9.24
N THR A 188 -10.87 -0.05 8.88
CA THR A 188 -9.62 -0.30 9.61
C THR A 188 -9.30 0.89 10.49
N TYR A 189 -9.00 0.62 11.77
CA TYR A 189 -8.44 1.62 12.66
C TYR A 189 -7.07 2.08 12.15
N TRP A 190 -6.86 3.41 12.15
CA TRP A 190 -5.62 4.01 11.72
C TRP A 190 -5.18 5.09 12.68
N GLU A 191 -3.97 4.94 13.23
CA GLU A 191 -3.35 5.94 14.07
C GLU A 191 -2.40 6.77 13.22
N GLN A 192 -2.78 8.02 12.94
CA GLN A 192 -1.88 8.92 12.25
C GLN A 192 -0.71 9.26 13.17
N SER A 193 0.48 8.75 12.86
CA SER A 193 1.69 9.15 13.52
C SER A 193 1.96 10.64 13.26
N PRO A 194 2.27 11.45 14.29
CA PRO A 194 2.70 12.84 14.10
C PRO A 194 3.99 12.96 13.26
N ALA A 195 4.78 11.90 13.16
CA ALA A 195 5.89 11.77 12.25
C ALA A 195 5.43 11.05 10.97
N GLY A 196 4.48 11.62 10.24
CA GLY A 196 4.20 11.16 8.89
C GLY A 196 5.49 11.24 8.09
N PHE A 197 6.05 10.10 7.73
CA PHE A 197 7.16 10.01 6.79
C PHE A 197 6.68 10.34 5.38
N SER A 198 6.06 11.52 5.20
CA SER A 198 5.96 12.10 3.87
C SER A 198 7.31 12.77 3.61
N SER A 199 8.01 12.33 2.59
CA SER A 199 9.20 13.00 2.05
C SER A 199 8.92 14.45 1.60
N ASP A 200 7.70 14.91 1.64
CA ASP A 200 7.28 16.26 1.32
C ASP A 200 7.33 17.12 2.58
N VAL A 201 8.46 17.76 2.80
CA VAL A 201 8.78 18.71 3.88
C VAL A 201 7.80 19.89 3.98
N LEU A 202 6.83 20.01 3.09
CA LEU A 202 5.87 21.10 2.99
C LEU A 202 4.42 20.72 3.35
N SER A 203 4.16 19.47 3.75
CA SER A 203 2.82 19.12 4.23
C SER A 203 2.64 19.65 5.65
N PRO A 204 1.56 20.41 5.93
CA PRO A 204 1.28 20.82 7.29
C PRO A 204 1.19 19.59 8.19
N PRO A 205 1.62 19.66 9.47
CA PRO A 205 1.54 18.54 10.38
C PRO A 205 0.11 18.04 10.39
N ALA A 206 -0.05 16.80 9.92
CA ALA A 206 -1.34 16.16 9.94
C ALA A 206 -1.82 16.14 11.39
N SER A 207 -3.04 16.57 11.63
CA SER A 207 -3.63 16.56 12.96
C SER A 207 -3.47 15.17 13.57
N SER A 208 -2.82 15.09 14.72
CA SER A 208 -2.74 13.86 15.48
C SER A 208 -4.16 13.41 15.82
N GLY A 209 -4.65 12.37 15.17
CA GLY A 209 -6.02 11.89 15.37
C GLY A 209 -6.12 10.42 14.99
N ASN A 210 -6.99 9.73 15.70
CA ASN A 210 -7.36 8.38 15.33
C ASN A 210 -8.37 8.46 14.18
N PHE A 211 -8.10 7.74 13.11
CA PHE A 211 -8.98 7.65 11.95
C PHE A 211 -9.56 6.25 11.85
N SER A 212 -10.70 6.16 11.19
CA SER A 212 -11.27 4.92 10.73
C SER A 212 -11.32 5.00 9.21
N ILE A 213 -10.44 4.26 8.54
CA ILE A 213 -10.42 4.25 7.08
C ILE A 213 -11.43 3.22 6.61
N PRO A 214 -12.49 3.64 5.87
CA PRO A 214 -13.51 2.72 5.36
C PRO A 214 -12.90 1.75 4.35
N HIS A 215 -13.50 0.58 4.22
CA HIS A 215 -13.11 -0.37 3.17
C HIS A 215 -13.81 -0.04 1.86
N GLY A 216 -13.14 -0.31 0.74
CA GLY A 216 -13.63 -0.10 -0.61
C GLY A 216 -13.48 -1.32 -1.49
N PRO A 217 -14.07 -1.29 -2.69
CA PRO A 217 -14.08 -2.43 -3.60
C PRO A 217 -12.78 -2.59 -4.41
N ASP A 218 -11.95 -1.58 -4.42
CA ASP A 218 -10.71 -1.49 -5.20
C ASP A 218 -9.58 -0.84 -4.39
N GLY A 219 -8.37 -0.82 -4.95
CA GLY A 219 -7.20 -0.24 -4.32
C GLY A 219 -5.97 -1.13 -4.39
N PRO A 220 -4.82 -0.66 -3.87
CA PRO A 220 -3.57 -1.42 -3.83
C PRO A 220 -3.62 -2.54 -2.78
N LEU A 221 -3.11 -3.71 -3.16
CA LEU A 221 -3.00 -4.88 -2.28
C LEU A 221 -1.73 -5.67 -2.60
N SER A 222 -0.89 -5.92 -1.60
CA SER A 222 0.22 -6.86 -1.73
C SER A 222 -0.19 -8.23 -1.18
N VAL A 223 0.11 -9.29 -1.92
CA VAL A 223 -0.22 -10.68 -1.57
C VAL A 223 1.00 -11.57 -1.76
N GLY A 224 1.23 -12.49 -0.84
CA GLY A 224 2.28 -13.51 -0.93
C GLY A 224 2.39 -14.36 0.33
N LEU A 225 3.36 -15.27 0.38
CA LEU A 225 3.62 -16.01 1.60
C LEU A 225 4.12 -15.07 2.70
N LEU A 226 3.61 -15.25 3.91
CA LEU A 226 4.10 -14.53 5.07
C LEU A 226 5.49 -15.05 5.43
N THR A 227 6.50 -14.24 5.22
CA THR A 227 7.90 -14.58 5.47
C THR A 227 8.57 -13.52 6.36
N GLY A 228 9.54 -13.95 7.15
CA GLY A 228 10.42 -13.26 8.08
C GLY A 228 10.21 -11.76 8.33
N GLY A 229 10.47 -10.92 7.33
CA GLY A 229 10.37 -9.46 7.51
C GLY A 229 8.97 -8.91 7.74
N TYR A 230 7.92 -9.66 7.37
CA TYR A 230 6.51 -9.23 7.49
C TYR A 230 5.80 -9.84 8.70
N GLU A 231 6.33 -10.90 9.32
CA GLU A 231 5.75 -11.50 10.51
C GLU A 231 5.62 -10.47 11.63
N SER A 232 6.69 -9.72 11.86
CA SER A 232 6.69 -8.64 12.85
C SER A 232 5.64 -7.56 12.55
N ALA A 233 5.39 -7.24 11.28
CA ALA A 233 4.38 -6.27 10.89
C ALA A 233 2.97 -6.79 11.19
N VAL A 234 2.67 -8.05 10.87
CA VAL A 234 1.37 -8.66 11.15
C VAL A 234 1.13 -8.81 12.65
N ASP A 235 2.13 -9.31 13.39
CA ASP A 235 1.97 -9.65 14.81
C ASP A 235 1.96 -8.42 15.73
N ASN A 236 2.51 -7.28 15.30
CA ASN A 236 2.52 -6.03 16.06
C ASN A 236 1.56 -4.96 15.49
N ALA A 237 0.76 -5.29 14.48
CA ALA A 237 -0.21 -4.35 13.91
C ALA A 237 -1.30 -3.97 14.93
N ILE A 238 -1.76 -2.73 14.85
CA ILE A 238 -2.73 -2.14 15.77
C ILE A 238 -4.10 -2.20 15.15
N CYS A 239 -5.00 -2.97 15.76
CA CYS A 239 -6.35 -3.18 15.24
C CYS A 239 -7.42 -2.29 15.88
N ALA A 240 -7.10 -1.61 16.98
CA ALA A 240 -8.01 -0.77 17.71
C ALA A 240 -7.27 0.29 18.52
N LYS A 241 -7.97 1.35 18.89
CA LYS A 241 -7.42 2.40 19.76
C LYS A 241 -6.82 1.78 21.02
N PRO A 242 -5.54 2.05 21.35
CA PRO A 242 -4.97 1.62 22.60
C PRO A 242 -5.81 2.17 23.77
N LYS A 243 -6.10 1.34 24.75
CA LYS A 243 -6.78 1.79 25.97
C LYS A 243 -5.92 2.88 26.61
N SER A 244 -6.53 4.01 26.95
CA SER A 244 -5.85 5.16 27.56
C SER A 244 -5.04 4.71 28.79
N GLY A 245 -3.71 4.90 28.73
CA GLY A 245 -2.75 4.45 29.73
C GLY A 245 -1.52 3.71 29.18
N ALA A 246 -1.64 3.09 28.00
CA ALA A 246 -0.49 2.55 27.27
C ALA A 246 0.01 3.61 26.28
N GLY A 247 0.86 4.54 26.76
CA GLY A 247 1.46 5.55 25.89
C GLY A 247 2.30 4.91 24.76
N LEU A 248 2.64 5.71 23.74
CA LEU A 248 3.48 5.34 22.58
C LEU A 248 4.81 4.65 22.96
N LEU A 249 5.30 4.85 24.17
CA LEU A 249 6.54 4.26 24.69
C LEU A 249 6.59 2.72 24.70
N PRO A 250 5.51 1.95 24.97
CA PRO A 250 5.55 0.50 24.89
C PRO A 250 5.70 -0.03 23.45
N GLN A 251 5.16 0.68 22.46
CA GLN A 251 5.26 0.27 21.06
C GLN A 251 6.65 0.48 20.49
N LEU A 252 7.28 1.62 20.78
CA LEU A 252 8.68 1.87 20.45
C LEU A 252 9.59 0.86 21.13
N ARG A 253 9.32 0.48 22.39
CA ARG A 253 10.08 -0.50 23.14
C ARG A 253 9.97 -1.92 22.55
N ARG A 254 8.80 -2.31 22.06
CA ARG A 254 8.59 -3.60 21.36
C ARG A 254 9.30 -3.64 20.00
N SER A 255 9.21 -2.57 19.24
CA SER A 255 9.88 -2.47 17.93
C SER A 255 11.41 -2.55 18.09
N VAL A 256 11.98 -1.86 19.05
CA VAL A 256 13.43 -1.86 19.32
C VAL A 256 13.92 -3.24 19.80
N ASN A 257 13.19 -3.91 20.67
CA ASN A 257 13.60 -5.22 21.20
C ASN A 257 13.57 -6.35 20.15
N ASN A 258 12.71 -6.24 19.12
CA ASN A 258 12.63 -7.23 18.04
C ASN A 258 13.66 -6.99 16.92
N THR A 259 14.31 -5.83 16.88
CA THR A 259 15.33 -5.50 15.86
C THR A 259 16.72 -6.01 16.26
N PHE A 260 16.92 -6.36 17.53
CA PHE A 260 18.20 -6.82 18.09
C PHE A 260 18.18 -8.29 18.55
N ARG A 261 17.22 -9.08 18.11
CA ARG A 261 17.23 -10.55 18.19
C ARG A 261 17.24 -11.11 16.77
#